data_84a39fcf1a5077fdb8213c8da3db160d
#
_entry.id   84a39fcf1a5077fdb8213c8da3db160d
#
_cell.length_a   1.000
_cell.length_b   1.000
_cell.length_c   1.000
_cell.angle_alpha   90.00
_cell.angle_beta   90.00
_cell.angle_gamma   90.00
#
_symmetry.space_group_name_H-M   'P 1'
#
loop_
_entity.id
_entity.type
_entity.pdbx_description
1 polymer ?
#
loop_
_entity_poly.entity_id
_entity_poly.type
_entity_poly.pdbx_seq_one_letter_code
_entity_poly.pdbx_strand_id
1 'polypeptide(L)'
;KIGYQIDEALQLHSDLNEKEREKKISELLNKVRLPSPETIALRYPHELSGGQQQRVAVAMALAGTPDLLLLDEPTTGLDVTTQAHVLELLNFIAKDTGTSMVYVSHDLGAIAQVSDRIIVMYSGEIVLEGPSRDILKRPIHPYTHGLLKSIPKLSLAGLPESMPGSQPQPGIIQSGCSFFDRCNFSEDKCKNNSPQLEFLKELNTSVRCFNYEKLLKESQVNQNVNKIKNNSKDKEILNLSEVSISYAKQKLLDQIFNRISDDNPTVKD
;
A
#
# COMPACT_ATOMS: atom_id res chain seq x y z
N LYS A 1 10.52 -19.72 -18.41
CA LYS A 1 10.75 -20.10 -17.01
C LYS A 1 11.23 -18.89 -16.22
N ILE A 2 11.03 -18.89 -14.92
CA ILE A 2 11.44 -17.79 -14.02
C ILE A 2 12.95 -17.54 -14.10
N GLY A 3 13.76 -18.59 -13.98
CA GLY A 3 15.22 -18.46 -14.05
C GLY A 3 15.69 -17.81 -15.34
N TYR A 4 15.06 -18.14 -16.47
CA TYR A 4 15.38 -17.54 -17.77
C TYR A 4 15.08 -16.03 -17.81
N GLN A 5 13.95 -15.58 -17.21
CA GLN A 5 13.59 -14.16 -17.18
C GLN A 5 14.56 -13.33 -16.30
N ILE A 6 15.04 -13.92 -15.21
CA ILE A 6 16.05 -13.28 -14.36
C ILE A 6 17.42 -13.30 -15.06
N ASP A 7 17.76 -14.38 -15.74
CA ASP A 7 19.00 -14.50 -16.55
C ASP A 7 19.06 -13.42 -17.64
N GLU A 8 17.95 -13.22 -18.36
CA GLU A 8 17.82 -12.18 -19.39
C GLU A 8 18.10 -10.79 -18.82
N ALA A 9 17.53 -10.48 -17.64
CA ALA A 9 17.80 -9.21 -16.95
C ALA A 9 19.28 -9.09 -16.54
N LEU A 10 19.89 -10.16 -16.05
CA LEU A 10 21.32 -10.18 -15.71
C LEU A 10 22.23 -10.01 -16.94
N GLN A 11 21.88 -10.63 -18.06
CA GLN A 11 22.63 -10.45 -19.33
C GLN A 11 22.63 -9.01 -19.83
N LEU A 12 21.52 -8.29 -19.63
CA LEU A 12 21.39 -6.90 -20.06
C LEU A 12 22.12 -5.91 -19.14
N HIS A 13 22.27 -6.25 -17.86
CA HIS A 13 22.69 -5.30 -16.83
C HIS A 13 23.94 -5.70 -16.06
N SER A 14 24.63 -6.79 -16.46
CA SER A 14 25.88 -7.22 -15.81
C SER A 14 26.82 -7.89 -16.80
N ASP A 15 28.12 -7.90 -16.48
CA ASP A 15 29.17 -8.58 -17.24
C ASP A 15 29.43 -10.00 -16.74
N LEU A 16 28.50 -10.62 -16.02
CA LEU A 16 28.64 -11.94 -15.44
C LEU A 16 28.62 -13.03 -16.51
N ASN A 17 29.51 -14.04 -16.38
CA ASN A 17 29.45 -15.25 -17.22
C ASN A 17 28.25 -16.14 -16.81
N GLU A 18 27.95 -17.16 -17.60
CA GLU A 18 26.78 -18.04 -17.42
C GLU A 18 26.71 -18.67 -16.02
N LYS A 19 27.85 -19.22 -15.51
CA LYS A 19 27.90 -19.84 -14.19
C LYS A 19 27.69 -18.85 -13.07
N GLU A 20 28.22 -17.64 -13.21
CA GLU A 20 28.03 -16.54 -12.25
C GLU A 20 26.57 -16.08 -12.24
N ARG A 21 25.91 -16.01 -13.42
CA ARG A 21 24.49 -15.67 -13.50
C ARG A 21 23.59 -16.74 -12.88
N GLU A 22 23.87 -18.04 -13.10
CA GLU A 22 23.14 -19.12 -12.41
C GLU A 22 23.19 -18.98 -10.89
N LYS A 23 24.37 -18.72 -10.34
CA LYS A 23 24.54 -18.47 -8.91
C LYS A 23 23.76 -17.22 -8.48
N LYS A 24 23.85 -16.14 -9.27
CA LYS A 24 23.18 -14.87 -8.98
C LYS A 24 21.66 -15.00 -9.00
N ILE A 25 21.09 -15.82 -9.88
CA ILE A 25 19.65 -16.13 -9.89
C ILE A 25 19.22 -16.73 -8.56
N SER A 26 19.95 -17.75 -8.07
CA SER A 26 19.63 -18.35 -6.77
C SER A 26 19.76 -17.35 -5.63
N GLU A 27 20.78 -16.47 -5.63
CA GLU A 27 20.97 -15.42 -4.64
C GLU A 27 19.80 -14.42 -4.67
N LEU A 28 19.34 -13.97 -5.85
CA LEU A 28 18.23 -13.04 -6.01
C LEU A 28 16.91 -13.64 -5.52
N LEU A 29 16.62 -14.89 -5.87
CA LEU A 29 15.43 -15.59 -5.43
C LEU A 29 15.42 -15.81 -3.90
N ASN A 30 16.57 -16.10 -3.29
CA ASN A 30 16.73 -16.13 -1.84
C ASN A 30 16.52 -14.76 -1.22
N LYS A 31 17.07 -13.70 -1.80
CA LYS A 31 16.95 -12.33 -1.31
C LYS A 31 15.49 -11.88 -1.23
N VAL A 32 14.67 -12.29 -2.19
CA VAL A 32 13.22 -12.03 -2.17
C VAL A 32 12.44 -13.07 -1.35
N ARG A 33 13.11 -13.89 -0.55
CA ARG A 33 12.55 -14.88 0.38
C ARG A 33 11.59 -15.87 -0.30
N LEU A 34 11.93 -16.32 -1.52
CA LEU A 34 11.21 -17.40 -2.18
C LEU A 34 11.72 -18.77 -1.70
N PRO A 35 10.83 -19.71 -1.36
CA PRO A 35 11.23 -21.04 -0.94
C PRO A 35 11.81 -21.84 -2.10
N SER A 36 12.86 -22.64 -1.86
CA SER A 36 13.45 -23.54 -2.86
C SER A 36 13.79 -22.85 -4.19
N PRO A 37 14.74 -21.90 -4.20
CA PRO A 37 15.08 -21.07 -5.38
C PRO A 37 15.31 -21.88 -6.65
N GLU A 38 16.00 -23.03 -6.56
CA GLU A 38 16.30 -23.90 -7.68
C GLU A 38 15.03 -24.46 -8.32
N THR A 39 14.04 -24.81 -7.50
CA THR A 39 12.74 -25.29 -7.98
C THR A 39 11.93 -24.15 -8.60
N ILE A 40 11.90 -22.98 -7.97
CA ILE A 40 11.20 -21.79 -8.47
C ILE A 40 11.79 -21.34 -9.82
N ALA A 41 13.12 -21.35 -9.98
CA ALA A 41 13.77 -20.98 -11.22
C ALA A 41 13.32 -21.82 -12.44
N LEU A 42 12.92 -23.07 -12.21
CA LEU A 42 12.45 -24.00 -13.25
C LEU A 42 10.97 -23.84 -13.59
N ARG A 43 10.18 -23.19 -12.75
CA ARG A 43 8.74 -22.98 -12.94
C ARG A 43 8.43 -21.88 -13.94
N TYR A 44 7.17 -21.85 -14.38
CA TYR A 44 6.59 -20.78 -15.18
C TYR A 44 5.80 -19.81 -14.27
N PRO A 45 5.59 -18.54 -14.69
CA PRO A 45 4.85 -17.57 -13.88
C PRO A 45 3.46 -18.05 -13.43
N HIS A 46 2.71 -18.73 -14.29
CA HIS A 46 1.36 -19.23 -13.98
C HIS A 46 1.34 -20.37 -12.93
N GLU A 47 2.50 -20.95 -12.59
CA GLU A 47 2.63 -21.97 -11.53
C GLU A 47 2.92 -21.35 -10.16
N LEU A 48 3.00 -20.01 -10.07
CA LEU A 48 3.28 -19.25 -8.86
C LEU A 48 2.04 -18.51 -8.36
N SER A 49 1.93 -18.34 -7.04
CA SER A 49 0.93 -17.44 -6.47
C SER A 49 1.24 -15.99 -6.81
N GLY A 50 0.24 -15.08 -6.74
CA GLY A 50 0.42 -13.66 -7.02
C GLY A 50 1.56 -13.01 -6.21
N GLY A 51 1.66 -13.31 -4.92
CA GLY A 51 2.75 -12.82 -4.07
C GLY A 51 4.12 -13.38 -4.44
N GLN A 52 4.19 -14.63 -4.95
CA GLN A 52 5.44 -15.19 -5.48
C GLN A 52 5.82 -14.54 -6.81
N GLN A 53 4.87 -14.31 -7.71
CA GLN A 53 5.11 -13.58 -8.96
C GLN A 53 5.64 -12.18 -8.69
N GLN A 54 5.03 -11.46 -7.73
CA GLN A 54 5.49 -10.12 -7.34
C GLN A 54 6.93 -10.13 -6.82
N ARG A 55 7.30 -11.11 -5.98
CA ARG A 55 8.67 -11.27 -5.50
C ARG A 55 9.65 -11.60 -6.62
N VAL A 56 9.24 -12.38 -7.61
CA VAL A 56 10.06 -12.63 -8.82
C VAL A 56 10.26 -11.34 -9.60
N ALA A 57 9.22 -10.52 -9.79
CA ALA A 57 9.35 -9.23 -10.46
C ALA A 57 10.34 -8.30 -9.73
N VAL A 58 10.30 -8.28 -8.38
CA VAL A 58 11.30 -7.55 -7.56
C VAL A 58 12.70 -8.13 -7.77
N ALA A 59 12.87 -9.47 -7.81
CA ALA A 59 14.16 -10.10 -8.07
C ALA A 59 14.74 -9.73 -9.44
N MET A 60 13.89 -9.69 -10.48
CA MET A 60 14.29 -9.23 -11.82
C MET A 60 14.73 -7.76 -11.80
N ALA A 61 14.00 -6.90 -11.14
CA ALA A 61 14.35 -5.48 -11.03
C ALA A 61 15.68 -5.26 -10.27
N LEU A 62 16.01 -6.14 -9.32
CA LEU A 62 17.27 -6.11 -8.57
C LEU A 62 18.47 -6.69 -9.33
N ALA A 63 18.26 -7.35 -10.46
CA ALA A 63 19.33 -8.03 -11.22
C ALA A 63 20.45 -7.05 -11.63
N GLY A 64 20.10 -5.83 -12.00
CA GLY A 64 21.04 -4.76 -12.38
C GLY A 64 21.65 -3.98 -11.21
N THR A 65 21.44 -4.39 -9.96
CA THR A 65 21.88 -3.63 -8.77
C THR A 65 21.52 -2.14 -8.85
N PRO A 66 20.24 -1.78 -9.02
CA PRO A 66 19.84 -0.42 -9.29
C PRO A 66 19.97 0.48 -8.04
N ASP A 67 20.28 1.76 -8.26
CA ASP A 67 20.25 2.80 -7.20
C ASP A 67 18.81 3.21 -6.86
N LEU A 68 17.88 3.03 -7.80
CA LEU A 68 16.46 3.40 -7.68
C LEU A 68 15.55 2.31 -8.22
N LEU A 69 14.54 1.92 -7.43
CA LEU A 69 13.42 1.08 -7.85
C LEU A 69 12.14 1.91 -7.99
N LEU A 70 11.47 1.76 -9.12
CA LEU A 70 10.13 2.31 -9.36
C LEU A 70 9.11 1.18 -9.21
N LEU A 71 8.21 1.33 -8.24
CA LEU A 71 7.22 0.33 -7.86
C LEU A 71 5.82 0.91 -8.11
N ASP A 72 5.20 0.50 -9.20
CA ASP A 72 3.85 0.94 -9.56
C ASP A 72 2.84 -0.12 -9.13
N GLU A 73 2.02 0.21 -8.14
CA GLU A 73 0.99 -0.65 -7.56
C GLU A 73 1.47 -2.08 -7.20
N PRO A 74 2.63 -2.26 -6.54
CA PRO A 74 3.27 -3.57 -6.39
C PRO A 74 2.52 -4.54 -5.47
N THR A 75 1.44 -4.12 -4.83
CA THR A 75 0.64 -4.97 -3.93
C THR A 75 -0.81 -5.12 -4.40
N THR A 76 -1.17 -4.56 -5.54
CA THR A 76 -2.53 -4.65 -6.10
C THR A 76 -2.89 -6.10 -6.42
N GLY A 77 -4.09 -6.51 -6.02
CA GLY A 77 -4.60 -7.88 -6.22
C GLY A 77 -4.04 -8.93 -5.24
N LEU A 78 -3.27 -8.53 -4.24
CA LEU A 78 -2.82 -9.41 -3.16
C LEU A 78 -3.78 -9.35 -1.96
N ASP A 79 -3.92 -10.45 -1.26
CA ASP A 79 -4.57 -10.47 0.05
C ASP A 79 -3.73 -9.70 1.09
N VAL A 80 -4.38 -9.25 2.17
CA VAL A 80 -3.77 -8.38 3.20
C VAL A 80 -2.50 -8.97 3.82
N THR A 81 -2.48 -10.29 4.04
CA THR A 81 -1.33 -10.98 4.64
C THR A 81 -0.14 -11.02 3.67
N THR A 82 -0.41 -11.38 2.42
CA THR A 82 0.60 -11.40 1.36
C THR A 82 1.13 -9.98 1.08
N GLN A 83 0.26 -8.97 1.06
CA GLN A 83 0.64 -7.57 0.94
C GLN A 83 1.61 -7.16 2.07
N ALA A 84 1.28 -7.45 3.33
CA ALA A 84 2.14 -7.14 4.46
C ALA A 84 3.55 -7.75 4.31
N HIS A 85 3.63 -9.02 3.88
CA HIS A 85 4.91 -9.69 3.64
C HIS A 85 5.72 -9.05 2.49
N VAL A 86 5.05 -8.58 1.42
CA VAL A 86 5.74 -7.88 0.32
C VAL A 86 6.26 -6.53 0.79
N LEU A 87 5.48 -5.76 1.57
CA LEU A 87 5.91 -4.49 2.15
C LEU A 87 7.11 -4.65 3.09
N GLU A 88 7.08 -5.68 3.95
CA GLU A 88 8.22 -6.02 4.83
C GLU A 88 9.47 -6.38 4.03
N LEU A 89 9.31 -7.15 2.94
CA LEU A 89 10.41 -7.50 2.04
C LEU A 89 11.01 -6.25 1.38
N LEU A 90 10.18 -5.33 0.87
CA LEU A 90 10.66 -4.09 0.24
C LEU A 90 11.45 -3.23 1.25
N ASN A 91 10.95 -3.08 2.47
CA ASN A 91 11.67 -2.39 3.55
C ASN A 91 13.01 -3.06 3.87
N PHE A 92 13.04 -4.39 3.90
CA PHE A 92 14.28 -5.14 4.12
C PHE A 92 15.29 -4.88 2.98
N ILE A 93 14.84 -4.99 1.72
CA ILE A 93 15.68 -4.76 0.53
C ILE A 93 16.25 -3.33 0.54
N ALA A 94 15.41 -2.31 0.77
CA ALA A 94 15.87 -0.92 0.83
C ALA A 94 17.01 -0.72 1.82
N LYS A 95 16.90 -1.32 3.01
CA LYS A 95 17.93 -1.24 4.06
C LYS A 95 19.17 -2.04 3.75
N ASP A 96 19.01 -3.24 3.17
CA ASP A 96 20.11 -4.17 2.90
C ASP A 96 20.97 -3.72 1.71
N THR A 97 20.33 -3.15 0.67
CA THR A 97 21.02 -2.73 -0.56
C THR A 97 21.34 -1.24 -0.62
N GLY A 98 20.72 -0.43 0.22
CA GLY A 98 20.77 1.04 0.11
C GLY A 98 20.01 1.59 -1.12
N THR A 99 19.26 0.76 -1.83
CA THR A 99 18.47 1.15 -3.02
C THR A 99 17.34 2.09 -2.60
N SER A 100 17.22 3.23 -3.26
CA SER A 100 16.09 4.14 -3.11
C SER A 100 14.85 3.55 -3.78
N MET A 101 13.66 3.88 -3.26
CA MET A 101 12.40 3.37 -3.83
C MET A 101 11.39 4.50 -4.03
N VAL A 102 10.74 4.54 -5.20
CA VAL A 102 9.53 5.30 -5.44
C VAL A 102 8.37 4.30 -5.50
N TYR A 103 7.47 4.40 -4.53
CA TYR A 103 6.33 3.50 -4.37
C TYR A 103 5.04 4.24 -4.72
N VAL A 104 4.38 3.84 -5.80
CA VAL A 104 3.08 4.39 -6.22
C VAL A 104 1.98 3.45 -5.77
N SER A 105 0.99 3.97 -5.05
CA SER A 105 -0.19 3.20 -4.63
C SER A 105 -1.37 4.11 -4.29
N HIS A 106 -2.56 3.57 -4.40
CA HIS A 106 -3.79 4.17 -3.86
C HIS A 106 -4.06 3.73 -2.40
N ASP A 107 -3.31 2.77 -1.86
CA ASP A 107 -3.44 2.29 -0.47
C ASP A 107 -2.55 3.11 0.47
N LEU A 108 -3.17 4.06 1.18
CA LEU A 108 -2.48 4.87 2.18
C LEU A 108 -1.92 4.06 3.35
N GLY A 109 -2.53 2.90 3.66
CA GLY A 109 -2.04 2.01 4.71
C GLY A 109 -0.71 1.35 4.32
N ALA A 110 -0.56 0.96 3.06
CA ALA A 110 0.69 0.45 2.50
C ALA A 110 1.76 1.54 2.48
N ILE A 111 1.44 2.73 1.94
CA ILE A 111 2.34 3.87 1.88
C ILE A 111 2.85 4.25 3.28
N ALA A 112 1.97 4.28 4.28
CA ALA A 112 2.32 4.62 5.66
C ALA A 112 3.36 3.68 6.29
N GLN A 113 3.45 2.44 5.82
CA GLN A 113 4.37 1.43 6.33
C GLN A 113 5.77 1.48 5.69
N VAL A 114 5.88 1.97 4.45
CA VAL A 114 7.13 1.84 3.67
C VAL A 114 7.79 3.18 3.34
N SER A 115 7.07 4.31 3.40
CA SER A 115 7.59 5.57 2.89
C SER A 115 8.11 6.49 4.00
N ASP A 116 9.28 7.11 3.77
CA ASP A 116 9.82 8.20 4.59
C ASP A 116 9.17 9.53 4.21
N ARG A 117 8.85 9.72 2.93
CA ARG A 117 8.19 10.91 2.36
C ARG A 117 7.01 10.50 1.53
N ILE A 118 5.97 11.30 1.52
CA ILE A 118 4.76 11.11 0.71
C ILE A 118 4.58 12.29 -0.22
N ILE A 119 4.26 12.00 -1.48
CA ILE A 119 3.77 12.94 -2.47
C ILE A 119 2.32 12.54 -2.76
N VAL A 120 1.39 13.47 -2.56
CA VAL A 120 -0.02 13.28 -2.90
C VAL A 120 -0.31 14.00 -4.20
N MET A 121 -0.86 13.27 -5.16
CA MET A 121 -1.25 13.81 -6.46
C MET A 121 -2.77 13.81 -6.64
N TYR A 122 -3.28 14.84 -7.28
CA TYR A 122 -4.68 14.93 -7.67
C TYR A 122 -4.77 15.55 -9.06
N SER A 123 -5.49 14.91 -9.98
CA SER A 123 -5.67 15.38 -11.36
C SER A 123 -4.37 15.78 -12.08
N GLY A 124 -3.30 14.99 -11.89
CA GLY A 124 -1.98 15.23 -12.51
C GLY A 124 -1.09 16.25 -11.80
N GLU A 125 -1.57 16.91 -10.73
CA GLU A 125 -0.82 17.90 -9.97
C GLU A 125 -0.39 17.37 -8.59
N ILE A 126 0.81 17.77 -8.14
CA ILE A 126 1.23 17.56 -6.75
C ILE A 126 0.48 18.55 -5.88
N VAL A 127 -0.33 18.03 -4.95
CA VAL A 127 -1.16 18.83 -4.03
C VAL A 127 -0.59 18.90 -2.61
N LEU A 128 0.21 17.91 -2.23
CA LEU A 128 0.87 17.87 -0.92
C LEU A 128 2.14 17.01 -1.02
N GLU A 129 3.22 17.45 -0.37
CA GLU A 129 4.47 16.70 -0.29
C GLU A 129 5.16 16.96 1.05
N GLY A 130 5.68 15.91 1.69
CA GLY A 130 6.42 16.06 2.93
C GLY A 130 6.76 14.73 3.61
N PRO A 131 7.30 14.78 4.85
CA PRO A 131 7.55 13.59 5.64
C PRO A 131 6.27 12.81 5.90
N SER A 132 6.30 11.49 5.75
CA SER A 132 5.12 10.61 5.92
C SER A 132 4.42 10.84 7.25
N ARG A 133 5.19 10.93 8.33
CA ARG A 133 4.66 11.17 9.67
C ARG A 133 3.85 12.46 9.78
N ASP A 134 4.29 13.53 9.12
CA ASP A 134 3.64 14.84 9.20
C ASP A 134 2.39 14.86 8.35
N ILE A 135 2.45 14.34 7.12
CA ILE A 135 1.30 14.24 6.22
C ILE A 135 0.18 13.39 6.83
N LEU A 136 0.51 12.23 7.40
CA LEU A 136 -0.48 11.32 7.98
C LEU A 136 -1.10 11.87 9.28
N LYS A 137 -0.34 12.62 10.08
CA LYS A 137 -0.84 13.22 11.34
C LYS A 137 -1.56 14.54 11.14
N ARG A 138 -1.12 15.33 10.17
CA ARG A 138 -1.61 16.68 9.91
C ARG A 138 -1.83 16.91 8.42
N PRO A 139 -2.87 16.31 7.83
CA PRO A 139 -3.18 16.45 6.42
C PRO A 139 -3.70 17.86 6.13
N ILE A 140 -2.80 18.75 5.72
CA ILE A 140 -3.10 20.18 5.49
C ILE A 140 -3.69 20.48 4.11
N HIS A 141 -3.89 19.47 3.26
CA HIS A 141 -4.62 19.61 2.00
C HIS A 141 -5.99 18.93 2.12
N PRO A 142 -7.11 19.58 1.67
CA PRO A 142 -8.47 19.03 1.80
C PRO A 142 -8.64 17.64 1.19
N TYR A 143 -8.03 17.36 0.04
CA TYR A 143 -8.05 16.04 -0.59
C TYR A 143 -7.40 14.98 0.29
N THR A 144 -6.19 15.23 0.81
CA THR A 144 -5.48 14.31 1.70
C THR A 144 -6.25 14.07 2.99
N HIS A 145 -6.86 15.14 3.54
CA HIS A 145 -7.73 15.05 4.71
C HIS A 145 -8.93 14.13 4.45
N GLY A 146 -9.59 14.30 3.31
CA GLY A 146 -10.70 13.44 2.88
C GLY A 146 -10.27 11.99 2.68
N LEU A 147 -9.13 11.74 2.04
CA LEU A 147 -8.58 10.39 1.88
C LEU A 147 -8.35 9.69 3.23
N LEU A 148 -7.75 10.37 4.19
CA LEU A 148 -7.50 9.80 5.52
C LEU A 148 -8.78 9.58 6.34
N LYS A 149 -9.83 10.37 6.12
CA LYS A 149 -11.16 10.17 6.72
C LYS A 149 -11.93 9.02 6.09
N SER A 150 -11.67 8.69 4.83
CA SER A 150 -12.31 7.57 4.13
C SER A 150 -11.72 6.20 4.49
N ILE A 151 -10.59 6.14 5.23
CA ILE A 151 -10.02 4.88 5.68
C ILE A 151 -10.85 4.32 6.85
N PRO A 152 -11.36 3.06 6.76
CA PRO A 152 -12.04 2.42 7.87
C PRO A 152 -11.12 2.27 9.08
N LYS A 153 -11.59 2.68 10.26
CA LYS A 153 -10.85 2.53 11.52
C LYS A 153 -11.64 1.65 12.48
N LEU A 154 -11.05 0.56 12.94
CA LEU A 154 -11.68 -0.35 13.90
C LEU A 154 -12.06 0.34 15.23
N SER A 155 -11.35 1.41 15.60
CA SER A 155 -11.58 2.15 16.85
C SER A 155 -12.70 3.18 16.79
N LEU A 156 -13.27 3.46 15.62
CA LEU A 156 -14.34 4.45 15.45
C LEU A 156 -15.66 3.73 15.13
N ALA A 157 -16.67 3.97 15.99
CA ALA A 157 -18.04 3.56 15.69
C ALA A 157 -18.59 4.49 14.58
N GLY A 158 -18.91 3.91 13.42
CA GLY A 158 -19.51 4.62 12.29
C GLY A 158 -18.93 4.20 10.94
N LEU A 159 -19.61 4.60 9.87
CA LEU A 159 -19.14 4.41 8.52
C LEU A 159 -18.06 5.45 8.18
N PRO A 160 -17.06 5.09 7.35
CA PRO A 160 -16.09 6.06 6.84
C PRO A 160 -16.79 7.21 6.10
N GLU A 161 -16.26 8.42 6.24
CA GLU A 161 -16.77 9.57 5.50
C GLU A 161 -16.39 9.45 4.02
N SER A 162 -17.39 9.44 3.14
CA SER A 162 -17.13 9.47 1.70
C SER A 162 -16.79 10.88 1.24
N MET A 163 -15.85 10.97 0.31
CA MET A 163 -15.51 12.26 -0.32
C MET A 163 -16.60 12.65 -1.34
N PRO A 164 -17.13 13.88 -1.30
CA PRO A 164 -18.18 14.31 -2.21
C PRO A 164 -17.68 14.40 -3.66
N GLY A 165 -18.63 14.33 -4.60
CA GLY A 165 -18.40 14.51 -6.03
C GLY A 165 -17.55 13.43 -6.69
N SER A 166 -17.27 13.60 -7.98
CA SER A 166 -16.44 12.73 -8.80
C SER A 166 -15.14 13.44 -9.25
N GLN A 167 -14.18 12.69 -9.68
CA GLN A 167 -12.96 13.25 -10.25
C GLN A 167 -13.26 13.97 -11.58
N PRO A 168 -12.50 15.06 -11.90
CA PRO A 168 -12.59 15.68 -13.21
C PRO A 168 -12.32 14.67 -14.32
N GLN A 169 -12.99 14.84 -15.46
CA GLN A 169 -12.70 14.00 -16.62
C GLN A 169 -11.27 14.26 -17.12
N PRO A 170 -10.55 13.23 -17.56
CA PRO A 170 -9.22 13.39 -18.13
C PRO A 170 -9.25 14.37 -19.31
N GLY A 171 -8.26 15.25 -19.39
CA GLY A 171 -8.13 16.24 -20.46
C GLY A 171 -8.89 17.54 -20.26
N ILE A 172 -9.71 17.68 -19.22
CA ILE A 172 -10.36 18.95 -18.88
C ILE A 172 -9.40 19.77 -18.00
N ILE A 173 -8.90 20.87 -18.55
CA ILE A 173 -8.08 21.85 -17.80
C ILE A 173 -9.03 22.78 -17.05
N GLN A 174 -9.01 22.73 -15.73
CA GLN A 174 -9.75 23.67 -14.88
C GLN A 174 -9.01 25.00 -14.77
N SER A 175 -9.75 26.11 -14.81
CA SER A 175 -9.16 27.46 -14.70
C SER A 175 -8.69 27.81 -13.28
N GLY A 176 -9.15 27.07 -12.26
CA GLY A 176 -8.84 27.29 -10.85
C GLY A 176 -8.21 26.06 -10.18
N CYS A 177 -8.45 25.92 -8.88
CA CYS A 177 -8.00 24.77 -8.11
C CYS A 177 -8.64 23.47 -8.63
N SER A 178 -7.84 22.48 -9.01
CA SER A 178 -8.29 21.19 -9.55
C SER A 178 -9.23 20.42 -8.60
N PHE A 179 -9.16 20.70 -7.31
CA PHE A 179 -10.00 20.07 -6.27
C PHE A 179 -11.24 20.91 -5.89
N PHE A 180 -11.50 22.05 -6.54
CA PHE A 180 -12.54 23.03 -6.16
C PHE A 180 -13.91 22.41 -5.96
N ASP A 181 -14.42 21.66 -6.92
CA ASP A 181 -15.80 21.10 -6.92
C ASP A 181 -16.06 20.06 -5.81
N ARG A 182 -15.00 19.51 -5.23
CA ARG A 182 -15.05 18.49 -4.16
C ARG A 182 -14.61 19.00 -2.80
N CYS A 183 -14.21 20.27 -2.74
CA CYS A 183 -13.54 20.83 -1.57
C CYS A 183 -14.54 21.51 -0.62
N ASN A 184 -14.71 20.96 0.57
CA ASN A 184 -15.55 21.56 1.64
C ASN A 184 -14.95 22.87 2.23
N PHE A 185 -13.71 23.21 1.86
CA PHE A 185 -12.99 24.41 2.29
C PHE A 185 -12.79 25.41 1.17
N SER A 186 -13.48 25.22 0.01
CA SER A 186 -13.35 26.09 -1.16
C SER A 186 -13.91 27.49 -0.87
N GLU A 187 -13.32 28.47 -1.53
CA GLU A 187 -13.71 29.88 -1.54
C GLU A 187 -13.72 30.38 -2.98
N ASP A 188 -14.34 31.53 -3.25
CA ASP A 188 -14.44 32.10 -4.61
C ASP A 188 -13.08 32.25 -5.31
N LYS A 189 -12.03 32.56 -4.55
CA LYS A 189 -10.67 32.64 -5.09
C LYS A 189 -10.19 31.31 -5.70
N CYS A 190 -10.65 30.17 -5.15
CA CYS A 190 -10.25 28.85 -5.62
C CYS A 190 -10.89 28.49 -6.98
N LYS A 191 -12.02 29.12 -7.32
CA LYS A 191 -12.73 28.86 -8.59
C LYS A 191 -11.96 29.36 -9.80
N ASN A 192 -11.34 30.53 -9.67
CA ASN A 192 -10.71 31.24 -10.77
C ASN A 192 -9.18 31.24 -10.73
N ASN A 193 -8.58 30.85 -9.60
CA ASN A 193 -7.13 30.85 -9.41
C ASN A 193 -6.66 29.46 -8.97
N SER A 194 -5.60 28.95 -9.62
CA SER A 194 -4.91 27.73 -9.19
C SER A 194 -3.86 28.11 -8.15
N PRO A 195 -3.89 27.48 -6.95
CA PRO A 195 -2.85 27.70 -5.95
C PRO A 195 -1.49 27.17 -6.44
N GLN A 196 -0.43 27.84 -6.09
CA GLN A 196 0.93 27.33 -6.35
C GLN A 196 1.35 26.36 -5.24
N LEU A 197 2.29 25.47 -5.55
CA LEU A 197 2.88 24.57 -4.56
C LEU A 197 3.85 25.40 -3.69
N GLU A 198 3.51 25.63 -2.43
CA GLU A 198 4.26 26.47 -1.49
C GLU A 198 4.93 25.59 -0.43
N PHE A 199 6.22 25.82 -0.18
CA PHE A 199 6.97 25.11 0.85
C PHE A 199 6.85 25.84 2.21
N LEU A 200 6.26 25.16 3.17
CA LEU A 200 6.07 25.62 4.55
C LEU A 200 7.23 25.12 5.42
N LYS A 201 8.20 25.98 5.71
CA LYS A 201 9.42 25.63 6.45
C LYS A 201 9.13 25.02 7.83
N GLU A 202 8.17 25.59 8.57
CA GLU A 202 7.81 25.14 9.91
C GLU A 202 7.23 23.72 9.94
N LEU A 203 6.64 23.28 8.85
CA LEU A 203 6.02 21.96 8.69
C LEU A 203 6.87 21.00 7.87
N ASN A 204 7.96 21.48 7.27
CA ASN A 204 8.77 20.73 6.30
C ASN A 204 7.92 20.07 5.20
N THR A 205 6.88 20.76 4.73
CA THR A 205 5.82 20.23 3.86
C THR A 205 5.48 21.25 2.79
N SER A 206 5.35 20.80 1.53
CA SER A 206 4.84 21.63 0.43
C SER A 206 3.35 21.37 0.26
N VAL A 207 2.56 22.44 0.08
CA VAL A 207 1.10 22.34 -0.10
C VAL A 207 0.62 23.24 -1.23
N ARG A 208 -0.30 22.74 -2.04
CA ARG A 208 -0.98 23.47 -3.11
C ARG A 208 -2.42 23.80 -2.68
N CYS A 209 -2.57 24.73 -1.72
CA CYS A 209 -3.89 25.10 -1.18
C CYS A 209 -3.88 26.51 -0.59
N PHE A 210 -4.83 27.36 -0.96
CA PHE A 210 -5.00 28.70 -0.36
C PHE A 210 -5.48 28.67 1.10
N ASN A 211 -6.15 27.59 1.51
CA ASN A 211 -6.87 27.50 2.78
C ASN A 211 -6.29 26.45 3.73
N TYR A 212 -5.01 26.09 3.58
CA TYR A 212 -4.34 25.06 4.40
C TYR A 212 -4.34 25.39 5.90
N GLU A 213 -4.32 26.68 6.27
CA GLU A 213 -4.35 27.11 7.68
C GLU A 213 -5.64 26.72 8.42
N LYS A 214 -6.78 26.65 7.70
CA LYS A 214 -8.05 26.20 8.30
C LYS A 214 -7.95 24.75 8.77
N LEU A 215 -7.33 23.90 7.96
CA LEU A 215 -7.08 22.48 8.27
C LEU A 215 -6.07 22.30 9.42
N LEU A 216 -5.06 23.15 9.49
CA LEU A 216 -4.13 23.15 10.63
C LEU A 216 -4.87 23.39 11.96
N LYS A 217 -5.78 24.36 12.01
CA LYS A 217 -6.58 24.66 13.20
C LYS A 217 -7.52 23.50 13.56
N GLU A 218 -8.20 22.91 12.58
CA GLU A 218 -9.11 21.77 12.79
C GLU A 218 -8.36 20.53 13.30
N SER A 219 -7.17 20.25 12.78
CA SER A 219 -6.34 19.12 13.20
C SER A 219 -5.86 19.27 14.66
N GLN A 220 -5.62 20.48 15.14
CA GLN A 220 -5.24 20.75 16.52
C GLN A 220 -6.41 20.55 17.50
N VAL A 221 -7.61 20.93 17.12
CA VAL A 221 -8.83 20.78 17.96
C VAL A 221 -9.15 19.30 18.17
N ASN A 222 -9.09 18.48 17.11
CA ASN A 222 -9.40 17.04 17.17
C ASN A 222 -8.40 16.24 18.03
N GLN A 223 -7.15 16.65 18.13
CA GLN A 223 -6.17 16.00 19.02
C GLN A 223 -6.48 16.23 20.52
N ASN A 224 -7.09 17.36 20.87
CA ASN A 224 -7.47 17.68 22.25
C ASN A 224 -8.74 16.93 22.69
N VAL A 225 -9.67 16.65 21.79
CA VAL A 225 -10.93 15.94 22.09
C VAL A 225 -10.71 14.44 22.32
N ASN A 226 -9.76 13.82 21.65
CA ASN A 226 -9.46 12.38 21.81
C ASN A 226 -8.80 12.00 23.15
N LYS A 227 -8.33 12.97 23.93
CA LYS A 227 -7.80 12.75 25.28
C LYS A 227 -8.87 12.56 26.38
N ILE A 228 -10.16 12.77 26.06
CA ILE A 228 -11.22 12.87 27.09
C ILE A 228 -12.19 11.68 27.12
N LYS A 229 -12.13 10.71 26.19
CA LYS A 229 -13.10 9.61 26.15
C LYS A 229 -12.48 8.21 26.18
N ASN A 230 -11.98 7.82 27.37
CA ASN A 230 -11.85 6.38 27.71
C ASN A 230 -12.69 6.08 28.96
N ASN A 231 -14.00 6.30 28.87
CA ASN A 231 -14.99 5.77 29.81
C ASN A 231 -16.02 4.94 29.05
N SER A 232 -15.59 3.91 28.36
CA SER A 232 -16.49 2.83 27.96
C SER A 232 -16.55 1.81 29.09
N LYS A 233 -17.69 1.75 29.79
CA LYS A 233 -18.07 0.55 30.55
C LYS A 233 -18.05 -0.60 29.55
N ASP A 234 -17.34 -1.66 29.89
CA ASP A 234 -17.29 -2.89 29.09
C ASP A 234 -18.73 -3.42 28.92
N LYS A 235 -19.34 -3.08 27.78
CA LYS A 235 -20.56 -3.74 27.34
C LYS A 235 -20.11 -4.92 26.53
N GLU A 236 -20.48 -6.10 26.98
CA GLU A 236 -20.33 -7.33 26.22
C GLU A 236 -21.02 -7.14 24.86
N ILE A 237 -20.22 -7.15 23.78
CA ILE A 237 -20.70 -6.91 22.40
C ILE A 237 -21.06 -8.23 21.73
N LEU A 238 -20.38 -9.32 22.12
CA LEU A 238 -20.57 -10.66 21.58
C LEU A 238 -20.23 -11.70 22.65
N ASN A 239 -21.17 -12.57 22.97
CA ASN A 239 -20.96 -13.74 23.82
C ASN A 239 -21.09 -15.00 22.96
N LEU A 240 -20.01 -15.75 22.83
CA LEU A 240 -19.97 -17.01 22.12
C LEU A 240 -19.84 -18.13 23.15
N SER A 241 -20.95 -18.80 23.46
CA SER A 241 -20.99 -20.00 24.32
C SER A 241 -21.18 -21.25 23.46
N GLU A 242 -20.46 -22.31 23.79
CA GLU A 242 -20.56 -23.63 23.12
C GLU A 242 -20.27 -23.59 21.59
N VAL A 243 -19.26 -22.84 21.19
CA VAL A 243 -18.85 -22.75 19.78
C VAL A 243 -17.86 -23.86 19.45
N SER A 244 -18.20 -24.68 18.47
CA SER A 244 -17.31 -25.70 17.92
C SER A 244 -16.77 -25.26 16.56
N ILE A 245 -15.45 -25.33 16.36
CA ILE A 245 -14.81 -25.07 15.07
C ILE A 245 -14.38 -26.38 14.46
N SER A 246 -14.91 -26.73 13.29
CA SER A 246 -14.57 -27.95 12.58
C SER A 246 -13.70 -27.62 11.36
N TYR A 247 -12.51 -28.21 11.29
CA TYR A 247 -11.62 -28.15 10.12
C TYR A 247 -11.75 -29.44 9.33
N ALA A 248 -12.55 -29.45 8.27
CA ALA A 248 -12.60 -30.57 7.35
C ALA A 248 -11.37 -30.58 6.44
N LYS A 249 -10.50 -31.59 6.54
CA LYS A 249 -9.52 -31.91 5.51
C LYS A 249 -10.26 -32.48 4.30
N GLN A 250 -10.60 -31.65 3.32
CA GLN A 250 -11.09 -32.16 2.03
C GLN A 250 -9.96 -32.89 1.31
N LYS A 251 -10.07 -34.20 1.17
CA LYS A 251 -9.22 -34.95 0.26
C LYS A 251 -9.69 -34.67 -1.17
N LEU A 252 -8.78 -34.35 -2.07
CA LEU A 252 -9.07 -34.02 -3.48
C LEU A 252 -9.95 -35.08 -4.16
N LEU A 253 -9.80 -36.35 -3.78
CA LEU A 253 -10.57 -37.49 -4.27
C LEU A 253 -12.05 -37.48 -3.82
N ASP A 254 -12.37 -36.91 -2.65
CA ASP A 254 -13.73 -36.79 -2.17
C ASP A 254 -14.54 -35.73 -2.91
N GLN A 255 -13.85 -34.70 -3.45
CA GLN A 255 -14.45 -33.70 -4.33
C GLN A 255 -14.82 -34.31 -5.71
N ILE A 256 -13.99 -35.20 -6.24
CA ILE A 256 -14.21 -35.81 -7.56
C ILE A 256 -15.35 -36.83 -7.54
N PHE A 257 -15.52 -37.54 -6.42
CA PHE A 257 -16.51 -38.64 -6.30
C PHE A 257 -17.76 -38.31 -5.52
N ASN A 258 -17.94 -37.05 -5.09
CA ASN A 258 -19.14 -36.58 -4.37
C ASN A 258 -19.51 -37.46 -3.13
N ARG A 259 -18.54 -38.06 -2.50
CA ARG A 259 -18.72 -38.82 -1.25
C ARG A 259 -18.41 -37.90 -0.09
N ILE A 260 -19.43 -37.28 0.46
CA ILE A 260 -19.39 -36.67 1.79
C ILE A 260 -19.36 -37.84 2.76
N SER A 261 -18.24 -38.15 3.38
CA SER A 261 -18.22 -39.03 4.55
C SER A 261 -18.70 -38.23 5.76
N ASP A 262 -19.65 -38.76 6.52
CA ASP A 262 -20.21 -38.14 7.73
C ASP A 262 -19.22 -38.05 8.91
N ASP A 263 -17.95 -38.33 8.70
CA ASP A 263 -16.92 -38.26 9.72
C ASP A 263 -16.28 -36.83 9.75
N ASN A 264 -17.01 -35.92 10.39
CA ASN A 264 -16.43 -34.64 10.83
C ASN A 264 -15.79 -34.82 12.22
N PRO A 265 -14.47 -34.76 12.36
CA PRO A 265 -13.87 -34.72 13.69
C PRO A 265 -14.21 -33.39 14.35
N THR A 266 -15.11 -33.40 15.29
CA THR A 266 -15.35 -32.29 16.21
C THR A 266 -14.22 -32.25 17.23
N VAL A 267 -13.44 -31.19 17.24
CA VAL A 267 -12.56 -30.90 18.37
C VAL A 267 -13.43 -30.25 19.44
N LYS A 268 -13.58 -30.93 20.57
CA LYS A 268 -14.16 -30.33 21.78
C LYS A 268 -12.99 -29.81 22.62
N ASP A 269 -13.05 -28.57 22.98
CA ASP A 269 -12.32 -28.03 24.13
C ASP A 269 -13.07 -28.26 25.41
#